data_4f67052ce3c2205ab89c2e991350c04b
#
_entry.id   4f67052ce3c2205ab89c2e991350c04b
#
_cell.length_a   1.000
_cell.length_b   1.000
_cell.length_c   1.000
_cell.angle_alpha   90.00
_cell.angle_beta   90.00
_cell.angle_gamma   90.00
#
_symmetry.space_group_name_H-M   'P 1'
#
loop_
_entity.id
_entity.type
_entity.pdbx_description
1 polymer ?
#
loop_
_entity_poly.entity_id
_entity_poly.type
_entity_poly.pdbx_seq_one_letter_code
_entity_poly.pdbx_strand_id
1 'polypeptide(L)'
;EIAAFLNGIPTESMNDQEAREVKVIYRVISELESLGDSCENISRLLTRLRVHKLEFDEETISKLNLLLGKVNHAFAVMVSNMKLAVEGELKDISNAYNAEDKINETRDTLRDEGILQIEKGADKFLSINYYLDMLAELEAMGDFMINISQSLFHEFDN
;
A
#
# COMPACT_ATOMS: atom_id res chain seq x y z
N GLU A 1 -3.19 -18.42 -8.46
CA GLU A 1 -2.48 -19.73 -8.41
C GLU A 1 -2.17 -20.17 -6.98
N ILE A 2 -1.54 -19.33 -6.11
CA ILE A 2 -1.16 -19.70 -4.73
C ILE A 2 -2.39 -20.05 -3.89
N ALA A 3 -3.44 -19.22 -3.91
CA ALA A 3 -4.69 -19.48 -3.20
C ALA A 3 -5.36 -20.79 -3.65
N ALA A 4 -5.30 -21.13 -4.94
CA ALA A 4 -5.82 -22.40 -5.46
C ALA A 4 -5.00 -23.60 -4.99
N PHE A 5 -3.69 -23.44 -4.85
CA PHE A 5 -2.82 -24.47 -4.25
C PHE A 5 -3.17 -24.70 -2.77
N LEU A 6 -3.31 -23.64 -1.99
CA LEU A 6 -3.66 -23.72 -0.58
C LEU A 6 -5.04 -24.35 -0.36
N ASN A 7 -6.02 -24.06 -1.21
CA ASN A 7 -7.35 -24.69 -1.18
C ASN A 7 -7.31 -26.20 -1.44
N GLY A 8 -6.26 -26.72 -2.05
CA GLY A 8 -6.05 -28.15 -2.29
C GLY A 8 -5.45 -28.90 -1.10
N ILE A 9 -5.02 -28.20 -0.04
CA ILE A 9 -4.44 -28.83 1.15
C ILE A 9 -5.58 -29.34 2.04
N PRO A 10 -5.60 -30.65 2.40
CA PRO A 10 -6.67 -31.21 3.24
C PRO A 10 -6.63 -30.61 4.65
N THR A 11 -7.64 -29.86 5.03
CA THR A 11 -7.72 -29.21 6.35
C THR A 11 -7.86 -30.19 7.51
N GLU A 12 -8.35 -31.41 7.26
CA GLU A 12 -8.52 -32.47 8.25
C GLU A 12 -7.20 -33.04 8.80
N SER A 13 -6.08 -32.78 8.09
CA SER A 13 -4.74 -33.24 8.49
C SER A 13 -3.88 -32.16 9.13
N MET A 14 -4.35 -30.91 9.19
CA MET A 14 -3.61 -29.78 9.74
C MET A 14 -3.70 -29.75 11.26
N ASN A 15 -2.58 -29.51 11.91
CA ASN A 15 -2.57 -29.10 13.32
C ASN A 15 -2.93 -27.60 13.43
N ASP A 16 -3.18 -27.14 14.67
CA ASP A 16 -3.61 -25.76 14.92
C ASP A 16 -2.57 -24.72 14.45
N GLN A 17 -1.30 -25.03 14.48
CA GLN A 17 -0.22 -24.14 14.01
C GLN A 17 -0.23 -24.06 12.49
N GLU A 18 -0.30 -25.17 11.78
CA GLU A 18 -0.37 -25.20 10.32
C GLU A 18 -1.61 -24.46 9.80
N ALA A 19 -2.75 -24.61 10.51
CA ALA A 19 -3.98 -23.89 10.16
C ALA A 19 -3.81 -22.36 10.32
N ARG A 20 -3.10 -21.90 11.36
CA ARG A 20 -2.78 -20.48 11.56
C ARG A 20 -1.85 -19.96 10.45
N GLU A 21 -0.77 -20.67 10.16
CA GLU A 21 0.17 -20.32 9.09
C GLU A 21 -0.53 -20.17 7.74
N VAL A 22 -1.40 -21.10 7.37
CA VAL A 22 -2.21 -21.03 6.16
C VAL A 22 -3.09 -19.78 6.14
N LYS A 23 -3.73 -19.44 7.27
CA LYS A 23 -4.54 -18.22 7.38
C LYS A 23 -3.73 -16.94 7.17
N VAL A 24 -2.51 -16.87 7.71
CA VAL A 24 -1.61 -15.74 7.49
C VAL A 24 -1.22 -15.63 6.03
N ILE A 25 -0.88 -16.74 5.36
CA ILE A 25 -0.56 -16.74 3.95
C ILE A 25 -1.74 -16.22 3.11
N TYR A 26 -2.98 -16.63 3.40
CA TYR A 26 -4.16 -16.09 2.72
C TYR A 26 -4.30 -14.57 2.92
N ARG A 27 -4.06 -14.08 4.13
CA ARG A 27 -4.11 -12.64 4.40
C ARG A 27 -3.04 -11.89 3.63
N VAL A 28 -1.80 -12.38 3.63
CA VAL A 28 -0.70 -11.78 2.85
C VAL A 28 -1.04 -11.74 1.35
N ILE A 29 -1.62 -12.82 0.80
CA ILE A 29 -2.03 -12.86 -0.61
C ILE A 29 -3.09 -11.79 -0.89
N SER A 30 -4.10 -11.66 -0.02
CA SER A 30 -5.17 -10.67 -0.18
C SER A 30 -4.63 -9.23 -0.15
N GLU A 31 -3.71 -8.93 0.77
CA GLU A 31 -3.09 -7.59 0.85
C GLU A 31 -2.20 -7.32 -0.39
N LEU A 32 -1.47 -8.33 -0.90
CA LEU A 32 -0.69 -8.20 -2.14
C LEU A 32 -1.59 -8.00 -3.38
N GLU A 33 -2.75 -8.65 -3.44
CA GLU A 33 -3.75 -8.41 -4.50
C GLU A 33 -4.28 -6.97 -4.41
N SER A 34 -4.63 -6.48 -3.21
CA SER A 34 -5.07 -5.09 -2.99
C SER A 34 -4.00 -4.07 -3.40
N LEU A 35 -2.74 -4.36 -3.12
CA LEU A 35 -1.61 -3.53 -3.55
C LEU A 35 -1.48 -3.48 -5.08
N GLY A 36 -1.71 -4.61 -5.77
CA GLY A 36 -1.78 -4.69 -7.22
C GLY A 36 -2.95 -3.88 -7.79
N ASP A 37 -4.12 -3.95 -7.15
CA ASP A 37 -5.32 -3.20 -7.54
C ASP A 37 -5.10 -1.68 -7.42
N SER A 38 -4.40 -1.20 -6.39
CA SER A 38 -4.01 0.22 -6.30
C SER A 38 -3.08 0.65 -7.43
N CYS A 39 -2.13 -0.20 -7.85
CA CYS A 39 -1.30 0.08 -9.03
C CYS A 39 -2.16 0.21 -10.30
N GLU A 40 -3.16 -0.67 -10.48
CA GLU A 40 -4.09 -0.59 -11.61
C GLU A 40 -4.94 0.68 -11.55
N ASN A 41 -5.45 1.05 -10.36
CA ASN A 41 -6.22 2.27 -10.15
C ASN A 41 -5.42 3.52 -10.52
N ILE A 42 -4.16 3.63 -10.09
CA ILE A 42 -3.27 4.73 -10.48
C ILE A 42 -3.09 4.78 -12.01
N SER A 43 -2.88 3.63 -12.65
CA SER A 43 -2.79 3.55 -14.11
C SER A 43 -4.07 4.03 -14.81
N ARG A 44 -5.24 3.67 -14.27
CA ARG A 44 -6.54 4.14 -14.77
C ARG A 44 -6.73 5.64 -14.58
N LEU A 45 -6.30 6.22 -13.44
CA LEU A 45 -6.33 7.66 -13.18
C LEU A 45 -5.46 8.42 -14.18
N LEU A 46 -4.24 7.96 -14.44
CA LEU A 46 -3.35 8.53 -15.46
C LEU A 46 -3.95 8.46 -16.87
N THR A 47 -4.62 7.35 -17.20
CA THR A 47 -5.30 7.20 -18.48
C THR A 47 -6.46 8.19 -18.63
N ARG A 48 -7.28 8.38 -17.58
CA ARG A 48 -8.38 9.36 -17.57
C ARG A 48 -7.86 10.79 -17.69
N LEU A 49 -6.77 11.12 -16.99
CA LEU A 49 -6.11 12.44 -17.09
C LEU A 49 -5.77 12.74 -18.56
N ARG A 50 -5.15 11.79 -19.27
CA ARG A 50 -4.81 11.93 -20.71
C ARG A 50 -6.06 12.07 -21.60
N VAL A 51 -7.11 11.27 -21.36
CA VAL A 51 -8.37 11.36 -22.12
C VAL A 51 -9.01 12.73 -21.98
N HIS A 52 -8.95 13.33 -20.79
CA HIS A 52 -9.44 14.68 -20.54
C HIS A 52 -8.47 15.78 -21.00
N LYS A 53 -7.32 15.42 -21.61
CA LYS A 53 -6.28 16.36 -22.06
C LYS A 53 -5.78 17.26 -20.91
N LEU A 54 -5.68 16.67 -19.71
CA LEU A 54 -5.16 17.31 -18.52
C LEU A 54 -3.73 16.86 -18.29
N GLU A 55 -2.91 17.77 -17.76
CA GLU A 55 -1.54 17.48 -17.35
C GLU A 55 -1.31 18.01 -15.94
N PHE A 56 -0.48 17.32 -15.18
CA PHE A 56 0.05 17.84 -13.93
C PHE A 56 1.22 18.78 -14.22
N ASP A 57 1.30 19.88 -13.49
CA ASP A 57 2.47 20.73 -13.51
C ASP A 57 3.65 20.07 -12.75
N GLU A 58 4.84 20.64 -12.93
CA GLU A 58 6.08 20.10 -12.34
C GLU A 58 6.01 20.02 -10.81
N GLU A 59 5.33 20.97 -10.16
CA GLU A 59 5.14 20.97 -8.71
C GLU A 59 4.30 19.78 -8.26
N THR A 60 3.18 19.52 -8.91
CA THR A 60 2.30 18.39 -8.64
C THR A 60 3.02 17.05 -8.87
N ILE A 61 3.78 16.93 -9.95
CA ILE A 61 4.60 15.74 -10.24
C ILE A 61 5.65 15.53 -9.14
N SER A 62 6.31 16.61 -8.71
CA SER A 62 7.31 16.53 -7.62
C SER A 62 6.69 16.05 -6.31
N LYS A 63 5.49 16.52 -5.96
CA LYS A 63 4.73 16.10 -4.77
C LYS A 63 4.34 14.61 -4.84
N LEU A 64 3.84 14.16 -5.98
CA LEU A 64 3.53 12.74 -6.19
C LEU A 64 4.77 11.86 -6.07
N ASN A 65 5.90 12.29 -6.65
CA ASN A 65 7.16 11.55 -6.55
C ASN A 65 7.71 11.51 -5.11
N LEU A 66 7.49 12.56 -4.31
CA LEU A 66 7.86 12.57 -2.90
C LEU A 66 7.11 11.47 -2.14
N LEU A 67 5.80 11.38 -2.31
CA LEU A 67 4.98 10.34 -1.65
C LEU A 67 5.32 8.94 -2.20
N LEU A 68 5.47 8.79 -3.51
CA LEU A 68 5.88 7.53 -4.14
C LEU A 68 7.24 7.04 -3.63
N GLY A 69 8.17 7.94 -3.34
CA GLY A 69 9.46 7.59 -2.74
C GLY A 69 9.31 6.96 -1.35
N LYS A 70 8.34 7.43 -0.54
CA LYS A 70 8.02 6.84 0.76
C LYS A 70 7.32 5.49 0.64
N VAL A 71 6.41 5.34 -0.31
CA VAL A 71 5.76 4.07 -0.64
C VAL A 71 6.78 3.03 -1.07
N ASN A 72 7.74 3.39 -1.93
CA ASN A 72 8.84 2.50 -2.34
C ASN A 72 9.71 2.08 -1.15
N HIS A 73 9.96 2.98 -0.20
CA HIS A 73 10.68 2.64 1.03
C HIS A 73 9.88 1.64 1.89
N ALA A 74 8.58 1.88 2.09
CA ALA A 74 7.70 0.98 2.82
C ALA A 74 7.62 -0.41 2.16
N PHE A 75 7.62 -0.48 0.83
CA PHE A 75 7.68 -1.74 0.09
C PHE A 75 8.97 -2.50 0.38
N ALA A 76 10.12 -1.83 0.39
CA ALA A 76 11.39 -2.46 0.74
C ALA A 76 11.42 -2.98 2.19
N VAL A 77 10.84 -2.22 3.13
CA VAL A 77 10.68 -2.64 4.54
C VAL A 77 9.79 -3.88 4.63
N MET A 78 8.62 -3.89 3.98
CA MET A 78 7.72 -5.05 3.93
C MET A 78 8.44 -6.30 3.41
N VAL A 79 9.16 -6.19 2.28
CA VAL A 79 9.91 -7.32 1.70
C VAL A 79 11.00 -7.82 2.67
N SER A 80 11.67 -6.91 3.39
CA SER A 80 12.64 -7.29 4.41
C SER A 80 11.98 -8.04 5.57
N ASN A 81 10.85 -7.56 6.07
CA ASN A 81 10.10 -8.21 7.14
C ASN A 81 9.57 -9.59 6.72
N MET A 82 9.12 -9.75 5.46
CA MET A 82 8.72 -11.05 4.92
C MET A 82 9.88 -12.06 4.91
N LYS A 83 11.10 -11.63 4.56
CA LYS A 83 12.29 -12.49 4.60
C LYS A 83 12.63 -12.92 6.02
N LEU A 84 12.66 -11.96 6.94
CA LEU A 84 12.92 -12.23 8.36
C LEU A 84 11.87 -13.18 8.97
N ALA A 85 10.60 -13.04 8.57
CA ALA A 85 9.54 -13.95 9.02
C ALA A 85 9.77 -15.39 8.55
N VAL A 86 10.14 -15.58 7.28
CA VAL A 86 10.47 -16.90 6.72
C VAL A 86 11.70 -17.54 7.41
N GLU A 87 12.65 -16.71 7.82
CA GLU A 87 13.87 -17.15 8.53
C GLU A 87 13.61 -17.35 10.04
N GLY A 88 12.42 -16.99 10.57
CA GLY A 88 12.12 -17.05 12.00
C GLY A 88 12.84 -15.95 12.82
N GLU A 89 13.29 -14.90 12.17
CA GLU A 89 14.08 -13.82 12.77
C GLU A 89 13.31 -12.48 12.91
N LEU A 90 12.03 -12.44 12.54
CA LEU A 90 11.20 -11.24 12.66
C LEU A 90 10.80 -11.02 14.13
N LYS A 91 11.48 -10.11 14.84
CA LYS A 91 11.28 -9.81 16.27
C LYS A 91 10.66 -8.44 16.52
N ASP A 92 10.59 -7.59 15.52
CA ASP A 92 10.08 -6.23 15.63
C ASP A 92 9.65 -5.71 14.24
N ILE A 93 8.57 -4.94 14.21
CA ILE A 93 8.04 -4.30 13.01
C ILE A 93 7.89 -2.78 13.17
N SER A 94 8.62 -2.17 14.11
CA SER A 94 8.63 -0.70 14.28
C SER A 94 9.08 0.03 13.02
N ASN A 95 9.91 -0.61 12.20
CA ASN A 95 10.31 -0.12 10.88
C ASN A 95 9.12 0.03 9.93
N ALA A 96 8.14 -0.90 9.95
CA ALA A 96 6.94 -0.84 9.12
C ALA A 96 5.99 0.26 9.61
N TYR A 97 5.75 0.38 10.92
CA TYR A 97 5.00 1.49 11.51
C TYR A 97 5.60 2.85 11.15
N ASN A 98 6.91 3.03 11.32
CA ASN A 98 7.59 4.27 10.98
C ASN A 98 7.51 4.60 9.47
N ALA A 99 7.48 3.60 8.60
CA ALA A 99 7.36 3.82 7.17
C ALA A 99 5.93 4.24 6.78
N GLU A 100 4.91 3.63 7.37
CA GLU A 100 3.50 3.94 7.17
C GLU A 100 3.15 5.33 7.74
N ASP A 101 3.58 5.66 8.98
CA ASP A 101 3.40 6.98 9.58
C ASP A 101 3.92 8.09 8.65
N LYS A 102 5.10 7.90 8.03
CA LYS A 102 5.65 8.89 7.08
C LYS A 102 4.86 9.02 5.79
N ILE A 103 4.19 7.96 5.34
CA ILE A 103 3.27 8.01 4.19
C ILE A 103 2.07 8.86 4.59
N ASN A 104 1.45 8.57 5.74
CA ASN A 104 0.27 9.26 6.23
C ASN A 104 0.50 10.74 6.46
N GLU A 105 1.57 11.12 7.19
CA GLU A 105 1.94 12.51 7.44
C GLU A 105 2.15 13.29 6.12
N THR A 106 2.81 12.66 5.15
CA THR A 106 3.06 13.29 3.85
C THR A 106 1.77 13.42 3.05
N ARG A 107 0.96 12.36 2.98
CA ARG A 107 -0.33 12.37 2.30
C ARG A 107 -1.26 13.44 2.87
N ASP A 108 -1.36 13.54 4.20
CA ASP A 108 -2.21 14.53 4.86
C ASP A 108 -1.78 15.96 4.49
N THR A 109 -0.49 16.25 4.58
CA THR A 109 0.06 17.56 4.18
C THR A 109 -0.27 17.89 2.72
N LEU A 110 -0.01 16.97 1.80
CA LEU A 110 -0.23 17.16 0.37
C LEU A 110 -1.71 17.27 0.02
N ARG A 111 -2.57 16.53 0.71
CA ARG A 111 -4.03 16.59 0.57
C ARG A 111 -4.58 17.94 1.01
N ASP A 112 -4.17 18.43 2.17
CA ASP A 112 -4.62 19.72 2.69
C ASP A 112 -4.21 20.86 1.76
N GLU A 113 -2.99 20.84 1.21
CA GLU A 113 -2.54 21.78 0.20
C GLU A 113 -3.41 21.72 -1.07
N GLY A 114 -3.78 20.52 -1.55
CA GLY A 114 -4.65 20.32 -2.70
C GLY A 114 -6.07 20.87 -2.47
N ILE A 115 -6.65 20.60 -1.31
CA ILE A 115 -7.97 21.10 -0.91
C ILE A 115 -7.95 22.64 -0.87
N LEU A 116 -6.91 23.22 -0.28
CA LEU A 116 -6.76 24.68 -0.20
C LEU A 116 -6.68 25.35 -1.59
N GLN A 117 -6.10 24.66 -2.57
CA GLN A 117 -6.10 25.15 -3.96
C GLN A 117 -7.50 25.18 -4.57
N ILE A 118 -8.33 24.17 -4.29
CA ILE A 118 -9.75 24.13 -4.71
C ILE A 118 -10.52 25.30 -4.09
N GLU A 119 -10.39 25.52 -2.78
CA GLU A 119 -11.06 26.59 -2.06
C GLU A 119 -10.72 28.00 -2.56
N LYS A 120 -9.49 28.19 -3.05
CA LYS A 120 -9.03 29.43 -3.69
C LYS A 120 -9.57 29.64 -5.10
N GLY A 121 -10.42 28.75 -5.60
CA GLY A 121 -11.05 28.86 -6.91
C GLY A 121 -10.12 28.56 -8.08
N ALA A 122 -9.23 27.59 -7.92
CA ALA A 122 -8.35 27.17 -9.01
C ALA A 122 -9.14 26.67 -10.22
N ASP A 123 -8.84 27.17 -11.41
CA ASP A 123 -9.44 26.72 -12.68
C ASP A 123 -9.15 25.25 -13.01
N LYS A 124 -8.33 24.58 -12.19
CA LYS A 124 -7.84 23.20 -12.38
C LYS A 124 -8.56 22.17 -11.49
N PHE A 125 -9.80 22.42 -11.11
CA PHE A 125 -10.57 21.53 -10.18
C PHE A 125 -10.46 20.05 -10.54
N LEU A 126 -10.63 19.68 -11.81
CA LEU A 126 -10.61 18.28 -12.22
C LEU A 126 -9.21 17.64 -12.09
N SER A 127 -8.14 18.35 -12.42
CA SER A 127 -6.78 17.83 -12.26
C SER A 127 -6.40 17.68 -10.79
N ILE A 128 -6.86 18.59 -9.92
CA ILE A 128 -6.64 18.48 -8.47
C ILE A 128 -7.38 17.26 -7.91
N ASN A 129 -8.60 16.97 -8.36
CA ASN A 129 -9.30 15.73 -7.93
C ASN A 129 -8.52 14.47 -8.33
N TYR A 130 -7.99 14.38 -9.55
CA TYR A 130 -7.14 13.25 -9.94
C TYR A 130 -5.87 13.15 -9.09
N TYR A 131 -5.28 14.29 -8.72
CA TYR A 131 -4.16 14.34 -7.80
C TYR A 131 -4.52 13.78 -6.41
N LEU A 132 -5.66 14.22 -5.84
CA LEU A 132 -6.15 13.75 -4.54
C LEU A 132 -6.46 12.24 -4.56
N ASP A 133 -7.06 11.75 -5.65
CA ASP A 133 -7.32 10.32 -5.82
C ASP A 133 -6.01 9.51 -5.88
N MET A 134 -4.97 10.03 -6.55
CA MET A 134 -3.65 9.38 -6.55
C MET A 134 -2.98 9.36 -5.18
N LEU A 135 -3.12 10.44 -4.40
CA LEU A 135 -2.62 10.47 -3.02
C LEU A 135 -3.29 9.38 -2.17
N ALA A 136 -4.61 9.19 -2.33
CA ALA A 136 -5.36 8.16 -1.62
C ALA A 136 -4.92 6.74 -1.99
N GLU A 137 -4.69 6.46 -3.28
CA GLU A 137 -4.20 5.15 -3.72
C GLU A 137 -2.77 4.88 -3.20
N LEU A 138 -1.89 5.89 -3.19
CA LEU A 138 -0.53 5.73 -2.67
C LEU A 138 -0.52 5.49 -1.15
N GLU A 139 -1.43 6.11 -0.41
CA GLU A 139 -1.57 5.85 1.03
C GLU A 139 -2.14 4.45 1.29
N ALA A 140 -3.17 4.03 0.57
CA ALA A 140 -3.74 2.69 0.69
C ALA A 140 -2.68 1.60 0.44
N MET A 141 -1.71 1.83 -0.46
CA MET A 141 -0.56 0.92 -0.62
C MET A 141 0.27 0.81 0.65
N GLY A 142 0.44 1.91 1.41
CA GLY A 142 1.11 1.91 2.71
C GLY A 142 0.38 1.02 3.73
N ASP A 143 -0.94 1.15 3.80
CA ASP A 143 -1.81 0.35 4.68
C ASP A 143 -1.70 -1.15 4.38
N PHE A 144 -1.71 -1.55 3.11
CA PHE A 144 -1.55 -2.96 2.73
C PHE A 144 -0.18 -3.51 3.13
N MET A 145 0.88 -2.71 3.00
CA MET A 145 2.24 -3.12 3.35
C MET A 145 2.42 -3.31 4.87
N ILE A 146 1.86 -2.43 5.70
CA ILE A 146 1.93 -2.62 7.15
C ILE A 146 1.06 -3.80 7.59
N ASN A 147 -0.13 -4.01 7.01
CA ASN A 147 -0.99 -5.15 7.29
C ASN A 147 -0.28 -6.48 7.04
N ILE A 148 0.54 -6.58 5.98
CA ILE A 148 1.38 -7.74 5.70
C ILE A 148 2.39 -7.94 6.83
N SER A 149 3.15 -6.91 7.21
CA SER A 149 4.15 -6.98 8.28
C SER A 149 3.53 -7.38 9.62
N GLN A 150 2.37 -6.80 9.98
CA GLN A 150 1.61 -7.13 11.17
C GLN A 150 1.13 -8.61 11.17
N SER A 151 0.62 -9.08 10.04
CA SER A 151 0.13 -10.44 9.91
C SER A 151 1.23 -11.48 10.14
N LEU A 152 2.42 -11.19 9.62
CA LEU A 152 3.61 -12.03 9.79
C LEU A 152 4.13 -11.98 11.23
N PHE A 153 4.20 -10.80 11.83
CA PHE A 153 4.71 -10.62 13.19
C PHE A 153 3.83 -11.31 14.23
N HIS A 154 2.51 -11.15 14.18
CA HIS A 154 1.59 -11.74 15.15
C HIS A 154 1.54 -13.27 15.14
N GLU A 155 1.93 -13.91 14.04
CA GLU A 155 1.90 -15.37 13.94
C GLU A 155 3.20 -16.01 14.42
N PHE A 156 4.34 -15.35 14.23
CA PHE A 156 5.65 -15.92 14.55
C PHE A 156 6.18 -15.50 15.93
N ASP A 157 5.46 -14.65 16.68
CA ASP A 157 5.85 -14.15 18.01
C ASP A 157 5.20 -14.99 19.16
N ASN A 158 4.56 -16.15 18.86
CA ASN A 158 4.01 -17.13 19.78
C ASN A 158 4.78 -18.45 19.60
#